data_38e60aa62832ab61b9ce8ecde58897e1
#
_entry.id   38e60aa62832ab61b9ce8ecde58897e1
#
_cell.length_a   1.000
_cell.length_b   1.000
_cell.length_c   1.000
_cell.angle_alpha   90.00
_cell.angle_beta   90.00
_cell.angle_gamma   90.00
#
_symmetry.space_group_name_H-M   'P 1'
#
loop_
_entity.id
_entity.type
_entity.pdbx_description
1 polymer ?
#
loop_
_entity_poly.entity_id
_entity_poly.type
_entity_poly.pdbx_seq_one_letter_code
_entity_poly.pdbx_strand_id
1 'polypeptide(L)'
;MIRVLLADDEHLIRGAMAALLALEDDLTVSAQAATGAETLSMARALHPDVAIIDLQLPDMDGVRVAEVLHRELPTCRTMIVTSHGLPGHLRRALAAGVRGFLPKTAAAEVLATVIRTVAAGGRYVDPQLAAEAISAGDSPLTTRETDVLTLAATGAPIDEIARRASLSPGTVRNYLSAAAGKLGAANRHEAARRAREQGWI
;
A
#
# COMPACT_ATOMS: atom_id res chain seq x y z
N MET A 1 -6.77 -2.18 26.62
CA MET A 1 -7.52 -1.34 25.66
C MET A 1 -6.56 -1.03 24.52
N ILE A 2 -6.91 -1.43 23.30
CA ILE A 2 -6.10 -1.24 22.10
C ILE A 2 -6.36 0.16 21.54
N ARG A 3 -5.31 0.96 21.38
CA ARG A 3 -5.38 2.34 20.86
C ARG A 3 -5.21 2.33 19.35
N VAL A 4 -6.22 2.82 18.65
CA VAL A 4 -6.28 2.80 17.17
C VAL A 4 -6.17 4.22 16.61
N LEU A 5 -5.31 4.40 15.62
CA LEU A 5 -5.27 5.58 14.76
C LEU A 5 -5.95 5.22 13.42
N LEU A 6 -6.92 6.03 12.98
CA LEU A 6 -7.59 5.90 11.68
C LEU A 6 -7.06 6.94 10.70
N ALA A 7 -6.63 6.51 9.52
CA ALA A 7 -6.17 7.38 8.45
C ALA A 7 -6.91 7.07 7.14
N ASP A 8 -7.78 7.99 6.73
CA ASP A 8 -8.63 7.85 5.54
C ASP A 8 -9.08 9.26 5.12
N ASP A 9 -8.98 9.62 3.86
CA ASP A 9 -9.40 10.94 3.38
C ASP A 9 -10.93 11.04 3.19
N GLU A 10 -11.62 9.91 3.07
CA GLU A 10 -13.07 9.82 2.99
C GLU A 10 -13.72 10.04 4.37
N HIS A 11 -14.14 11.25 4.66
CA HIS A 11 -14.67 11.65 5.97
C HIS A 11 -15.81 10.75 6.47
N LEU A 12 -16.72 10.33 5.57
CA LEU A 12 -17.85 9.46 5.93
C LEU A 12 -17.38 8.06 6.35
N ILE A 13 -16.47 7.48 5.58
CA ILE A 13 -15.91 6.14 5.85
C ILE A 13 -15.12 6.15 7.15
N ARG A 14 -14.25 7.13 7.33
CA ARG A 14 -13.48 7.31 8.57
C ARG A 14 -14.39 7.47 9.79
N GLY A 15 -15.44 8.29 9.67
CA GLY A 15 -16.44 8.47 10.73
C GLY A 15 -17.22 7.20 11.04
N ALA A 16 -17.61 6.44 10.02
CA ALA A 16 -18.29 5.16 10.18
C ALA A 16 -17.40 4.12 10.88
N MET A 17 -16.14 3.99 10.46
CA MET A 17 -15.19 3.10 11.14
C MET A 17 -14.98 3.49 12.60
N ALA A 18 -14.84 4.79 12.90
CA ALA A 18 -14.70 5.26 14.27
C ALA A 18 -15.94 4.93 15.14
N ALA A 19 -17.15 5.11 14.59
CA ALA A 19 -18.39 4.79 15.28
C ALA A 19 -18.54 3.28 15.55
N LEU A 20 -18.16 2.43 14.58
CA LEU A 20 -18.19 0.98 14.75
C LEU A 20 -17.19 0.51 15.81
N LEU A 21 -15.97 1.04 15.79
CA LEU A 21 -14.95 0.67 16.78
C LEU A 21 -15.29 1.18 18.20
N ALA A 22 -16.08 2.25 18.32
CA ALA A 22 -16.55 2.75 19.61
C ALA A 22 -17.58 1.82 20.28
N LEU A 23 -18.13 0.82 19.58
CA LEU A 23 -19.02 -0.19 20.14
C LEU A 23 -18.26 -1.34 20.83
N GLU A 24 -16.93 -1.39 20.65
CA GLU A 24 -16.08 -2.45 21.20
C GLU A 24 -15.42 -1.98 22.51
N ASP A 25 -15.66 -2.68 23.61
CA ASP A 25 -15.19 -2.29 24.96
C ASP A 25 -13.65 -2.27 25.10
N ASP A 26 -12.94 -3.01 24.26
CA ASP A 26 -11.48 -3.18 24.32
C ASP A 26 -10.71 -2.34 23.29
N LEU A 27 -11.43 -1.59 22.40
CA LEU A 27 -10.84 -0.73 21.40
C LEU A 27 -11.10 0.75 21.71
N THR A 28 -10.17 1.61 21.32
CA THR A 28 -10.39 3.06 21.40
C THR A 28 -9.73 3.76 20.21
N VAL A 29 -10.48 4.60 19.51
CA VAL A 29 -9.94 5.46 18.46
C VAL A 29 -9.26 6.66 19.10
N SER A 30 -7.94 6.64 19.16
CA SER A 30 -7.11 7.68 19.79
C SER A 30 -6.90 8.90 18.90
N ALA A 31 -6.99 8.72 17.58
CA ALA A 31 -6.88 9.80 16.61
C ALA A 31 -7.50 9.43 15.26
N GLN A 32 -7.84 10.45 14.48
CA GLN A 32 -8.30 10.36 13.11
C GLN A 32 -7.51 11.36 12.26
N ALA A 33 -7.01 10.91 11.11
CA ALA A 33 -6.23 11.69 10.16
C ALA A 33 -6.85 11.61 8.76
N ALA A 34 -6.73 12.67 7.97
CA ALA A 34 -7.18 12.70 6.57
C ALA A 34 -6.02 12.64 5.58
N THR A 35 -4.79 12.76 6.05
CA THR A 35 -3.57 12.79 5.23
C THR A 35 -2.48 11.91 5.83
N GLY A 36 -1.51 11.51 5.00
CA GLY A 36 -0.36 10.75 5.49
C GLY A 36 0.51 11.56 6.45
N ALA A 37 0.70 12.85 6.19
CA ALA A 37 1.45 13.75 7.07
C ALA A 37 0.82 13.87 8.45
N GLU A 38 -0.51 14.05 8.52
CA GLU A 38 -1.26 14.05 9.79
C GLU A 38 -1.12 12.69 10.50
N THR A 39 -1.25 11.59 9.76
CA THR A 39 -1.10 10.23 10.29
C THR A 39 0.24 10.06 11.00
N LEU A 40 1.33 10.42 10.34
CA LEU A 40 2.68 10.32 10.90
C LEU A 40 2.86 11.22 12.13
N SER A 41 2.35 12.45 12.07
CA SER A 41 2.42 13.41 13.17
C SER A 41 1.68 12.88 14.41
N MET A 42 0.43 12.42 14.23
CA MET A 42 -0.40 11.90 15.32
C MET A 42 0.15 10.59 15.89
N ALA A 43 0.67 9.69 15.03
CA ALA A 43 1.27 8.46 15.48
C ALA A 43 2.50 8.70 16.38
N ARG A 44 3.37 9.66 16.02
CA ARG A 44 4.52 10.06 16.85
C ARG A 44 4.11 10.64 18.19
N ALA A 45 3.03 11.44 18.23
CA ALA A 45 2.57 12.08 19.46
C ALA A 45 1.82 11.13 20.38
N LEU A 46 1.03 10.22 19.82
CA LEU A 46 0.07 9.41 20.57
C LEU A 46 0.50 7.95 20.78
N HIS A 47 1.50 7.48 20.04
CA HIS A 47 1.99 6.08 20.09
C HIS A 47 0.84 5.06 20.08
N PRO A 48 0.00 4.98 19.01
CA PRO A 48 -1.08 4.02 18.93
C PRO A 48 -0.53 2.58 18.83
N ASP A 49 -1.33 1.60 19.26
CA ASP A 49 -0.99 0.19 19.13
C ASP A 49 -1.16 -0.28 17.68
N VAL A 50 -2.22 0.22 17.01
CA VAL A 50 -2.55 -0.11 15.61
C VAL A 50 -2.87 1.16 14.84
N ALA A 51 -2.28 1.31 13.65
CA ALA A 51 -2.65 2.32 12.67
C ALA A 51 -3.39 1.63 11.51
N ILE A 52 -4.63 2.04 11.27
CA ILE A 52 -5.45 1.66 10.12
C ILE A 52 -5.30 2.75 9.08
N ILE A 53 -4.83 2.40 7.90
CA ILE A 53 -4.39 3.36 6.90
C ILE A 53 -5.08 3.03 5.57
N ASP A 54 -5.76 4.01 4.97
CA ASP A 54 -6.16 3.86 3.57
C ASP A 54 -4.93 3.85 2.66
N LEU A 55 -5.02 3.06 1.60
CA LEU A 55 -3.99 2.96 0.59
C LEU A 55 -3.77 4.28 -0.15
N GLN A 56 -4.86 5.01 -0.43
CA GLN A 56 -4.86 6.24 -1.21
C GLN A 56 -5.12 7.43 -0.30
N LEU A 57 -4.06 8.08 0.17
CA LEU A 57 -4.16 9.36 0.86
C LEU A 57 -3.75 10.50 -0.09
N PRO A 58 -4.26 11.72 0.11
CA PRO A 58 -4.11 12.81 -0.87
C PRO A 58 -2.66 13.29 -1.07
N ASP A 59 -1.81 13.10 -0.07
CA ASP A 59 -0.43 13.60 -0.04
C ASP A 59 0.62 12.49 -0.22
N MET A 60 0.30 11.24 0.13
CA MET A 60 1.20 10.11 -0.02
C MET A 60 0.47 8.77 -0.03
N ASP A 61 1.09 7.75 -0.62
CA ASP A 61 0.62 6.36 -0.61
C ASP A 61 0.63 5.79 0.81
N GLY A 62 -0.46 5.14 1.23
CA GLY A 62 -0.60 4.55 2.57
C GLY A 62 0.44 3.48 2.89
N VAL A 63 0.95 2.75 1.89
CA VAL A 63 2.08 1.83 2.09
C VAL A 63 3.34 2.61 2.51
N ARG A 64 3.55 3.79 1.93
CA ARG A 64 4.66 4.65 2.33
C ARG A 64 4.53 5.16 3.77
N VAL A 65 3.31 5.49 4.21
CA VAL A 65 3.05 5.81 5.63
C VAL A 65 3.41 4.62 6.51
N ALA A 66 2.96 3.41 6.14
CA ALA A 66 3.25 2.18 6.89
C ALA A 66 4.76 1.88 6.98
N GLU A 67 5.53 2.08 5.88
CA GLU A 67 7.00 1.95 5.89
C GLU A 67 7.67 2.89 6.89
N VAL A 68 7.23 4.15 6.93
CA VAL A 68 7.77 5.15 7.86
C VAL A 68 7.45 4.75 9.29
N LEU A 69 6.19 4.37 9.58
CA LEU A 69 5.78 3.92 10.91
C LEU A 69 6.53 2.67 11.35
N HIS A 70 6.69 1.69 10.47
CA HIS A 70 7.44 0.47 10.78
C HIS A 70 8.88 0.76 11.20
N ARG A 71 9.53 1.75 10.58
CA ARG A 71 10.91 2.16 10.89
C ARG A 71 11.00 3.00 12.16
N GLU A 72 10.08 3.97 12.34
CA GLU A 72 10.18 4.98 13.41
C GLU A 72 9.43 4.57 14.68
N LEU A 73 8.37 3.80 14.57
CA LEU A 73 7.50 3.33 15.65
C LEU A 73 7.24 1.82 15.53
N PRO A 74 8.23 0.95 15.74
CA PRO A 74 8.09 -0.50 15.52
C PRO A 74 7.06 -1.19 16.43
N THR A 75 6.63 -0.53 17.51
CA THR A 75 5.56 -0.98 18.39
C THR A 75 4.17 -0.72 17.80
N CYS A 76 4.01 0.29 16.95
CA CYS A 76 2.77 0.56 16.24
C CYS A 76 2.63 -0.43 15.07
N ARG A 77 1.64 -1.29 15.15
CA ARG A 77 1.33 -2.22 14.06
C ARG A 77 0.50 -1.51 13.01
N THR A 78 0.76 -1.81 11.75
CA THR A 78 0.04 -1.19 10.63
C THR A 78 -0.86 -2.17 9.92
N MET A 79 -2.05 -1.72 9.53
CA MET A 79 -2.93 -2.43 8.62
C MET A 79 -3.47 -1.48 7.54
N ILE A 80 -3.67 -2.02 6.35
CA ILE A 80 -4.27 -1.31 5.22
C ILE A 80 -5.74 -1.69 5.12
N VAL A 81 -6.60 -0.68 4.96
CA VAL A 81 -8.01 -0.87 4.61
C VAL A 81 -8.27 -0.07 3.33
N THR A 82 -8.70 -0.70 2.25
CA THR A 82 -8.78 -0.04 0.95
C THR A 82 -9.98 -0.46 0.12
N SER A 83 -10.49 0.46 -0.71
CA SER A 83 -11.49 0.15 -1.75
C SER A 83 -10.88 -0.57 -2.96
N HIS A 84 -9.55 -0.54 -3.14
CA HIS A 84 -8.84 -1.03 -4.34
C HIS A 84 -7.69 -1.98 -3.97
N GLY A 85 -8.04 -3.18 -3.53
CA GLY A 85 -7.08 -4.21 -3.12
C GLY A 85 -6.46 -4.97 -4.29
N LEU A 86 -5.66 -4.31 -5.16
CA LEU A 86 -4.97 -5.02 -6.23
C LEU A 86 -3.82 -5.89 -5.70
N PRO A 87 -3.47 -7.00 -6.40
CA PRO A 87 -2.38 -7.91 -6.00
C PRO A 87 -1.06 -7.21 -5.67
N GLY A 88 -0.71 -6.19 -6.43
CA GLY A 88 0.49 -5.41 -6.22
C GLY A 88 0.48 -4.59 -4.94
N HIS A 89 -0.65 -4.04 -4.59
CA HIS A 89 -0.80 -3.30 -3.34
C HIS A 89 -0.56 -4.21 -2.13
N LEU A 90 -1.12 -5.42 -2.15
CA LEU A 90 -0.90 -6.40 -1.10
C LEU A 90 0.58 -6.79 -0.98
N ARG A 91 1.26 -7.09 -2.09
CA ARG A 91 2.69 -7.44 -2.07
C ARG A 91 3.55 -6.32 -1.49
N ARG A 92 3.34 -5.08 -1.95
CA ARG A 92 4.05 -3.90 -1.44
C ARG A 92 3.78 -3.69 0.05
N ALA A 93 2.52 -3.79 0.48
CA ALA A 93 2.14 -3.65 1.88
C ALA A 93 2.83 -4.70 2.78
N LEU A 94 2.84 -5.97 2.36
CA LEU A 94 3.52 -7.04 3.09
C LEU A 94 5.03 -6.82 3.17
N ALA A 95 5.66 -6.36 2.10
CA ALA A 95 7.09 -6.02 2.07
C ALA A 95 7.41 -4.82 2.99
N ALA A 96 6.49 -3.87 3.13
CA ALA A 96 6.57 -2.73 4.04
C ALA A 96 6.32 -3.07 5.53
N GLY A 97 6.06 -4.35 5.85
CA GLY A 97 5.83 -4.81 7.21
C GLY A 97 4.39 -4.66 7.71
N VAL A 98 3.44 -4.34 6.82
CA VAL A 98 2.01 -4.30 7.15
C VAL A 98 1.53 -5.66 7.65
N ARG A 99 0.73 -5.66 8.72
CA ARG A 99 0.25 -6.86 9.39
C ARG A 99 -1.20 -7.19 9.06
N GLY A 100 -2.02 -6.21 8.67
CA GLY A 100 -3.40 -6.39 8.26
C GLY A 100 -3.65 -5.85 6.86
N PHE A 101 -4.41 -6.56 6.02
CA PHE A 101 -4.83 -6.06 4.72
C PHE A 101 -6.29 -6.47 4.46
N LEU A 102 -7.19 -5.47 4.42
CA LEU A 102 -8.63 -5.66 4.28
C LEU A 102 -9.21 -4.79 3.16
N PRO A 103 -10.25 -5.26 2.42
CA PRO A 103 -11.08 -4.38 1.61
C PRO A 103 -12.03 -3.56 2.51
N LYS A 104 -12.36 -2.32 2.13
CA LYS A 104 -13.39 -1.48 2.80
C LYS A 104 -14.80 -2.10 2.76
N THR A 105 -14.99 -3.14 1.94
CA THR A 105 -16.22 -3.93 1.86
C THR A 105 -16.32 -5.05 2.89
N ALA A 106 -15.27 -5.27 3.69
CA ALA A 106 -15.30 -6.26 4.77
C ALA A 106 -16.37 -5.92 5.82
N ALA A 107 -16.97 -6.96 6.42
CA ALA A 107 -17.95 -6.76 7.48
C ALA A 107 -17.29 -6.11 8.73
N ALA A 108 -18.08 -5.33 9.47
CA ALA A 108 -17.59 -4.57 10.62
C ALA A 108 -16.96 -5.47 11.71
N GLU A 109 -17.55 -6.63 11.94
CA GLU A 109 -17.08 -7.61 12.92
C GLU A 109 -15.70 -8.18 12.55
N VAL A 110 -15.40 -8.26 11.25
CA VAL A 110 -14.09 -8.67 10.75
C VAL A 110 -13.04 -7.61 11.07
N LEU A 111 -13.38 -6.33 10.94
CA LEU A 111 -12.45 -5.23 11.21
C LEU A 111 -11.96 -5.29 12.67
N ALA A 112 -12.86 -5.39 13.66
CA ALA A 112 -12.49 -5.47 15.07
C ALA A 112 -11.63 -6.71 15.37
N THR A 113 -12.00 -7.86 14.82
CA THR A 113 -11.25 -9.11 14.97
C THR A 113 -9.83 -9.00 14.41
N VAL A 114 -9.68 -8.37 13.23
CA VAL A 114 -8.36 -8.17 12.60
C VAL A 114 -7.51 -7.19 13.40
N ILE A 115 -8.09 -6.12 13.94
CA ILE A 115 -7.37 -5.18 14.81
C ILE A 115 -6.78 -5.93 16.01
N ARG A 116 -7.56 -6.79 16.68
CA ARG A 116 -7.09 -7.61 17.81
C ARG A 116 -5.95 -8.54 17.41
N THR A 117 -6.11 -9.20 16.28
CA THR A 117 -5.07 -10.09 15.72
C THR A 117 -3.77 -9.34 15.44
N VAL A 118 -3.86 -8.18 14.83
CA VAL A 118 -2.71 -7.33 14.48
C VAL A 118 -2.06 -6.77 15.72
N ALA A 119 -2.84 -6.28 16.68
CA ALA A 119 -2.34 -5.77 17.97
C ALA A 119 -1.57 -6.84 18.77
N ALA A 120 -2.05 -8.09 18.73
CA ALA A 120 -1.36 -9.24 19.32
C ALA A 120 -0.08 -9.67 18.55
N GLY A 121 0.27 -8.99 17.46
CA GLY A 121 1.44 -9.30 16.64
C GLY A 121 1.20 -10.35 15.54
N GLY A 122 -0.04 -10.81 15.39
CA GLY A 122 -0.46 -11.71 14.31
C GLY A 122 -0.50 -10.99 12.95
N ARG A 123 -0.91 -11.73 11.94
CA ARG A 123 -1.09 -11.22 10.57
C ARG A 123 -2.45 -11.66 10.04
N TYR A 124 -3.10 -10.77 9.32
CA TYR A 124 -4.33 -11.07 8.58
C TYR A 124 -4.27 -10.49 7.17
N VAL A 125 -4.61 -11.30 6.19
CA VAL A 125 -4.84 -10.87 4.82
C VAL A 125 -6.20 -11.42 4.40
N ASP A 126 -7.02 -10.59 3.79
CA ASP A 126 -8.29 -11.05 3.23
C ASP A 126 -8.05 -12.23 2.28
N PRO A 127 -8.77 -13.37 2.45
CA PRO A 127 -8.53 -14.59 1.68
C PRO A 127 -8.67 -14.42 0.17
N GLN A 128 -9.62 -13.59 -0.29
CA GLN A 128 -9.81 -13.34 -1.71
C GLN A 128 -8.63 -12.56 -2.28
N LEU A 129 -8.22 -11.49 -1.61
CA LEU A 129 -7.06 -10.68 -2.04
C LEU A 129 -5.76 -11.51 -2.01
N ALA A 130 -5.62 -12.41 -1.04
CA ALA A 130 -4.48 -13.34 -0.99
C ALA A 130 -4.49 -14.29 -2.19
N ALA A 131 -5.63 -14.87 -2.54
CA ALA A 131 -5.77 -15.76 -3.68
C ALA A 131 -5.47 -15.05 -5.02
N GLU A 132 -5.95 -13.83 -5.18
CA GLU A 132 -5.66 -12.99 -6.35
C GLU A 132 -4.16 -12.67 -6.47
N ALA A 133 -3.51 -12.33 -5.35
CA ALA A 133 -2.08 -12.03 -5.32
C ALA A 133 -1.21 -13.26 -5.65
N ILE A 134 -1.63 -14.45 -5.22
CA ILE A 134 -0.97 -15.72 -5.57
C ILE A 134 -1.16 -16.03 -7.06
N SER A 135 -2.38 -15.84 -7.59
CA SER A 135 -2.71 -16.11 -8.99
C SER A 135 -2.01 -15.17 -9.97
N ALA A 136 -1.68 -13.96 -9.54
CA ALA A 136 -0.96 -12.98 -10.36
C ALA A 136 0.49 -13.41 -10.71
N GLY A 137 1.04 -14.42 -10.02
CA GLY A 137 2.35 -15.00 -10.32
C GLY A 137 3.55 -14.05 -10.10
N ASP A 138 4.73 -14.50 -10.49
CA ASP A 138 5.96 -13.70 -10.43
C ASP A 138 6.05 -12.70 -11.59
N SER A 139 6.84 -11.66 -11.39
CA SER A 139 7.08 -10.65 -12.44
C SER A 139 7.75 -11.28 -13.67
N PRO A 140 7.21 -11.10 -14.88
CA PRO A 140 7.87 -11.54 -16.10
C PRO A 140 9.04 -10.62 -16.51
N LEU A 141 9.22 -9.51 -15.75
CA LEU A 141 10.25 -8.52 -16.05
C LEU A 141 11.60 -8.93 -15.46
N THR A 142 12.67 -8.67 -16.18
CA THR A 142 14.01 -8.71 -15.60
C THR A 142 14.25 -7.52 -14.69
N THR A 143 15.26 -7.60 -13.81
CA THR A 143 15.63 -6.50 -12.91
C THR A 143 15.84 -5.18 -13.66
N ARG A 144 16.52 -5.23 -14.82
CA ARG A 144 16.77 -4.02 -15.66
C ARG A 144 15.52 -3.47 -16.30
N GLU A 145 14.60 -4.32 -16.76
CA GLU A 145 13.31 -3.88 -17.27
C GLU A 145 12.47 -3.24 -16.15
N THR A 146 12.49 -3.82 -14.95
CA THR A 146 11.84 -3.27 -13.75
C THR A 146 12.40 -1.89 -13.40
N ASP A 147 13.73 -1.73 -13.31
CA ASP A 147 14.38 -0.45 -13.00
C ASP A 147 13.97 0.65 -13.98
N VAL A 148 14.07 0.34 -15.28
CA VAL A 148 13.76 1.31 -16.36
C VAL A 148 12.27 1.63 -16.40
N LEU A 149 11.40 0.64 -16.21
CA LEU A 149 9.95 0.84 -16.21
C LEU A 149 9.49 1.64 -14.99
N THR A 150 10.11 1.44 -13.82
CA THR A 150 9.87 2.22 -12.60
C THR A 150 10.18 3.71 -12.83
N LEU A 151 11.30 4.01 -13.47
CA LEU A 151 11.65 5.39 -13.84
C LEU A 151 10.66 5.97 -14.87
N ALA A 152 10.25 5.17 -15.87
CA ALA A 152 9.26 5.59 -16.86
C ALA A 152 7.88 5.86 -16.26
N ALA A 153 7.54 5.15 -15.19
CA ALA A 153 6.27 5.27 -14.47
C ALA A 153 6.09 6.64 -13.76
N THR A 154 7.19 7.39 -13.55
CA THR A 154 7.13 8.78 -13.05
C THR A 154 6.84 9.81 -14.13
N GLY A 155 6.66 9.39 -15.40
CA GLY A 155 6.50 10.30 -16.54
C GLY A 155 7.81 10.83 -17.11
N ALA A 156 8.96 10.40 -16.60
CA ALA A 156 10.27 10.90 -17.01
C ALA A 156 10.51 10.70 -18.53
N PRO A 157 11.12 11.68 -19.22
CA PRO A 157 11.55 11.54 -20.61
C PRO A 157 12.70 10.53 -20.72
N ILE A 158 12.86 9.95 -21.92
CA ILE A 158 13.85 8.88 -22.16
C ILE A 158 15.27 9.31 -21.81
N ASP A 159 15.64 10.55 -22.10
CA ASP A 159 16.99 11.06 -21.82
C ASP A 159 17.26 11.20 -20.31
N GLU A 160 16.24 11.52 -19.52
CA GLU A 160 16.34 11.54 -18.06
C GLU A 160 16.47 10.13 -17.50
N ILE A 161 15.64 9.18 -17.99
CA ILE A 161 15.73 7.76 -17.59
C ILE A 161 17.13 7.23 -17.92
N ALA A 162 17.65 7.54 -19.10
CA ALA A 162 18.98 7.11 -19.54
C ALA A 162 20.08 7.60 -18.58
N ARG A 163 20.05 8.87 -18.21
CA ARG A 163 20.99 9.42 -17.22
C ARG A 163 20.87 8.74 -15.85
N ARG A 164 19.63 8.59 -15.33
CA ARG A 164 19.39 8.01 -13.99
C ARG A 164 19.75 6.52 -13.93
N ALA A 165 19.53 5.79 -15.00
CA ALA A 165 19.85 4.36 -15.09
C ALA A 165 21.29 4.08 -15.55
N SER A 166 22.07 5.12 -15.91
CA SER A 166 23.42 5.01 -16.52
C SER A 166 23.40 4.16 -17.80
N LEU A 167 22.44 4.43 -18.69
CA LEU A 167 22.21 3.74 -19.96
C LEU A 167 22.19 4.72 -21.14
N SER A 168 22.31 4.19 -22.36
CA SER A 168 22.04 4.98 -23.57
C SER A 168 20.52 5.14 -23.78
N PRO A 169 20.05 6.24 -24.42
CA PRO A 169 18.64 6.40 -24.78
C PRO A 169 18.10 5.26 -25.66
N GLY A 170 18.93 4.68 -26.53
CA GLY A 170 18.59 3.50 -27.32
C GLY A 170 18.34 2.26 -26.48
N THR A 171 19.20 2.02 -25.48
CA THR A 171 19.06 0.90 -24.53
C THR A 171 17.79 1.04 -23.69
N VAL A 172 17.47 2.26 -23.25
CA VAL A 172 16.21 2.53 -22.51
C VAL A 172 14.99 2.20 -23.37
N ARG A 173 14.97 2.62 -24.66
CA ARG A 173 13.85 2.27 -25.55
C ARG A 173 13.70 0.76 -25.72
N ASN A 174 14.81 0.03 -25.84
CA ASN A 174 14.78 -1.43 -25.96
C ASN A 174 14.19 -2.09 -24.71
N TYR A 175 14.61 -1.69 -23.51
CA TYR A 175 14.04 -2.23 -22.26
C TYR A 175 12.56 -1.90 -22.12
N LEU A 176 12.14 -0.67 -22.44
CA LEU A 176 10.73 -0.29 -22.38
C LEU A 176 9.87 -1.06 -23.40
N SER A 177 10.40 -1.30 -24.60
CA SER A 177 9.73 -2.10 -25.63
C SER A 177 9.61 -3.57 -25.20
N ALA A 178 10.68 -4.16 -24.65
CA ALA A 178 10.68 -5.53 -24.14
C ALA A 178 9.70 -5.68 -22.98
N ALA A 179 9.69 -4.74 -22.02
CA ALA A 179 8.75 -4.72 -20.92
C ALA A 179 7.30 -4.62 -21.41
N ALA A 180 7.01 -3.72 -22.36
CA ALA A 180 5.68 -3.59 -22.94
C ALA A 180 5.23 -4.88 -23.64
N GLY A 181 6.11 -5.53 -24.38
CA GLY A 181 5.84 -6.82 -25.03
C GLY A 181 5.52 -7.93 -24.03
N LYS A 182 6.32 -8.06 -22.96
CA LYS A 182 6.12 -9.07 -21.90
C LYS A 182 4.81 -8.85 -21.13
N LEU A 183 4.38 -7.60 -20.99
CA LEU A 183 3.17 -7.22 -20.29
C LEU A 183 1.94 -7.16 -21.21
N GLY A 184 2.09 -7.43 -22.52
CA GLY A 184 1.03 -7.31 -23.50
C GLY A 184 0.48 -5.88 -23.61
N ALA A 185 1.31 -4.85 -23.33
CA ALA A 185 0.91 -3.46 -23.32
C ALA A 185 1.21 -2.78 -24.66
N ALA A 186 0.33 -1.86 -25.08
CA ALA A 186 0.50 -1.12 -26.32
C ALA A 186 1.62 -0.06 -26.27
N ASN A 187 1.96 0.40 -25.04
CA ASN A 187 2.99 1.43 -24.86
C ASN A 187 3.55 1.39 -23.42
N ARG A 188 4.62 2.19 -23.18
CA ARG A 188 5.31 2.25 -21.88
C ARG A 188 4.40 2.70 -20.70
N HIS A 189 3.41 3.53 -20.97
CA HIS A 189 2.51 4.04 -19.93
C HIS A 189 1.53 2.95 -19.48
N GLU A 190 0.98 2.22 -20.43
CA GLU A 190 0.16 1.05 -20.15
C GLU A 190 0.97 -0.06 -19.48
N ALA A 191 2.20 -0.31 -19.93
CA ALA A 191 3.10 -1.25 -19.29
C ALA A 191 3.36 -0.89 -17.83
N ALA A 192 3.64 0.38 -17.54
CA ALA A 192 3.86 0.87 -16.19
C ALA A 192 2.60 0.73 -15.31
N ARG A 193 1.41 1.04 -15.86
CA ARG A 193 0.15 0.85 -15.16
C ARG A 193 -0.08 -0.63 -14.79
N ARG A 194 0.02 -1.55 -15.77
CA ARG A 194 -0.15 -3.00 -15.55
C ARG A 194 0.86 -3.53 -14.54
N ALA A 195 2.13 -3.12 -14.64
CA ALA A 195 3.16 -3.54 -13.71
C ALA A 195 2.89 -3.06 -12.27
N ARG A 196 2.36 -1.85 -12.08
CA ARG A 196 1.93 -1.34 -10.76
C ARG A 196 0.73 -2.11 -10.20
N GLU A 197 -0.29 -2.37 -11.02
CA GLU A 197 -1.47 -3.14 -10.64
C GLU A 197 -1.10 -4.53 -10.11
N GLN A 198 -0.05 -5.14 -10.70
CA GLN A 198 0.49 -6.43 -10.29
C GLN A 198 1.57 -6.33 -9.19
N GLY A 199 2.05 -5.13 -8.85
CA GLY A 199 3.11 -4.89 -7.88
C GLY A 199 4.49 -5.35 -8.31
N TRP A 200 4.74 -5.31 -9.60
CA TRP A 200 6.05 -5.62 -10.18
C TRP A 200 6.96 -4.40 -10.24
N ILE A 201 6.38 -3.18 -10.11
CA ILE A 201 7.09 -1.90 -9.95
C ILE A 201 6.42 -1.01 -8.91
#